data_e7d1eae665595d9a52ac3a57c2bc1a50
#
_entry.id   e7d1eae665595d9a52ac3a57c2bc1a50
#
_cell.length_a   1.000
_cell.length_b   1.000
_cell.length_c   1.000
_cell.angle_alpha   90.00
_cell.angle_beta   90.00
_cell.angle_gamma   90.00
#
_symmetry.space_group_name_H-M   'P 1'
#
loop_
_entity.id
_entity.type
_entity.pdbx_description
1 polymer ?
#
loop_
_entity_poly.entity_id
_entity_poly.type
_entity_poly.pdbx_seq_one_letter_code
_entity_poly.pdbx_strand_id
1 'polypeptide(L)'
;MAAQPDLNWRPVLRRRLTVAAVVLACWVVAIEVRLVVLQVVQFEELSARAERQQSETQKTPGKRGEIVDRHGRLLAYSVDADTIYAVPTDIADHAAAAAQLCAAFDQCGKPEREQLVERLGRKRKNGSLTSFQYVKRRATPLEAKRVAALAMKGIGFMKESKRFYPNRELAAHLLGYVGTDNAGLHGLEATYDKTVRGREGTMLVQTDARGRAFSRLDRPPTTGGSLELTIDEQLQFIVERELRDGVQAARADGGTVVAMDPHTGEILAMASWPTFNPNQWAGAGDALRNRGVQDLYEPGSTFKLVTASAAIEEKVVTPDEVIDVSAGMIRFGSRVIKDMYRYGPLSFNDVIVKSSNVGAIKVGLKVGPERMGLYIRRFGFGRPSSPDFPSESPGIVWSASKLNDSALASVSMGYQIGVTPLQMAAAASVIANGGTLYEPHVVRATVKGGVRTPVPPKAVRR
;
A
#
# COMPACT_ATOMS: atom_id res chain seq x y z
N MET A 1 -90.60 -67.62 4.13
CA MET A 1 -89.69 -66.96 5.04
C MET A 1 -88.34 -67.65 4.88
N ALA A 2 -87.45 -67.08 4.20
CA ALA A 2 -86.09 -67.60 4.05
C ALA A 2 -85.20 -67.10 5.18
N ALA A 3 -84.55 -67.98 5.91
CA ALA A 3 -83.68 -67.71 7.01
C ALA A 3 -82.43 -67.05 6.45
N GLN A 4 -82.08 -65.83 6.94
CA GLN A 4 -80.81 -65.21 6.63
C GLN A 4 -79.68 -66.00 7.32
N PRO A 5 -78.58 -66.32 6.62
CA PRO A 5 -77.45 -66.97 7.25
C PRO A 5 -76.73 -66.01 8.19
N ASP A 6 -76.63 -66.44 9.46
CA ASP A 6 -75.83 -65.72 10.48
C ASP A 6 -74.38 -65.58 10.02
N LEU A 7 -74.01 -64.42 9.50
CA LEU A 7 -72.66 -64.09 9.14
C LEU A 7 -71.83 -64.00 10.44
N ASN A 8 -71.06 -65.08 10.70
CA ASN A 8 -70.17 -65.12 11.86
C ASN A 8 -68.99 -64.16 11.64
N TRP A 9 -69.21 -62.84 11.91
CA TRP A 9 -68.28 -61.74 11.65
C TRP A 9 -67.06 -61.76 12.61
N ARG A 10 -67.10 -62.43 13.73
CA ARG A 10 -66.06 -62.50 14.75
C ARG A 10 -64.68 -63.03 14.24
N PRO A 11 -64.61 -64.15 13.47
CA PRO A 11 -63.34 -64.65 12.94
C PRO A 11 -62.74 -63.71 11.89
N VAL A 12 -63.58 -63.08 11.06
CA VAL A 12 -63.12 -62.10 10.05
C VAL A 12 -62.54 -60.84 10.71
N LEU A 13 -63.26 -60.36 11.76
CA LEU A 13 -62.78 -59.21 12.52
C LEU A 13 -61.44 -59.50 13.26
N ARG A 14 -61.34 -60.66 13.91
CA ARG A 14 -60.07 -61.10 14.55
C ARG A 14 -58.93 -61.18 13.56
N ARG A 15 -59.16 -61.79 12.42
CA ARG A 15 -58.08 -61.87 11.34
C ARG A 15 -57.68 -60.49 10.87
N ARG A 16 -58.60 -59.56 10.65
CA ARG A 16 -58.25 -58.15 10.25
C ARG A 16 -57.55 -57.42 11.38
N LEU A 17 -57.96 -57.59 12.62
CA LEU A 17 -57.21 -56.95 13.75
C LEU A 17 -55.83 -57.56 13.94
N THR A 18 -55.64 -58.88 13.75
CA THR A 18 -54.33 -59.50 13.83
C THR A 18 -53.44 -59.01 12.70
N VAL A 19 -53.92 -58.90 11.47
CA VAL A 19 -53.14 -58.35 10.34
C VAL A 19 -52.79 -56.89 10.62
N ALA A 20 -53.71 -56.07 11.06
CA ALA A 20 -53.43 -54.67 11.43
C ALA A 20 -52.41 -54.56 12.54
N ALA A 21 -52.50 -55.42 13.59
CA ALA A 21 -51.51 -55.45 14.67
C ALA A 21 -50.09 -55.84 14.19
N VAL A 22 -50.00 -56.85 13.31
CA VAL A 22 -48.74 -57.28 12.71
C VAL A 22 -48.14 -56.18 11.85
N VAL A 23 -48.94 -55.52 10.98
CA VAL A 23 -48.49 -54.39 10.17
C VAL A 23 -47.98 -53.25 11.02
N LEU A 24 -48.70 -52.89 12.10
CA LEU A 24 -48.29 -51.88 13.07
C LEU A 24 -46.96 -52.26 13.77
N ALA A 25 -46.86 -53.53 14.23
CA ALA A 25 -45.62 -54.00 14.86
C ALA A 25 -44.41 -53.95 13.89
N CYS A 26 -44.58 -54.38 12.64
CA CYS A 26 -43.55 -54.27 11.60
C CYS A 26 -43.18 -52.82 11.34
N TRP A 27 -44.14 -51.88 11.34
CA TRP A 27 -43.88 -50.44 11.15
C TRP A 27 -43.13 -49.85 12.32
N VAL A 28 -43.47 -50.19 13.56
CA VAL A 28 -42.71 -49.77 14.76
C VAL A 28 -41.29 -50.28 14.72
N VAL A 29 -41.05 -51.56 14.38
CA VAL A 29 -39.68 -52.11 14.21
C VAL A 29 -38.90 -51.36 13.13
N ALA A 30 -39.54 -51.04 12.00
CA ALA A 30 -38.88 -50.27 10.92
C ALA A 30 -38.51 -48.86 11.39
N ILE A 31 -39.35 -48.21 12.18
CA ILE A 31 -39.01 -46.88 12.79
C ILE A 31 -37.84 -47.02 13.76
N GLU A 32 -37.87 -48.02 14.66
CA GLU A 32 -36.79 -48.23 15.63
C GLU A 32 -35.44 -48.50 14.93
N VAL A 33 -35.43 -49.37 13.92
CA VAL A 33 -34.20 -49.63 13.09
C VAL A 33 -33.73 -48.33 12.44
N ARG A 34 -34.67 -47.53 11.89
CA ARG A 34 -34.30 -46.26 11.26
C ARG A 34 -33.74 -45.25 12.27
N LEU A 35 -34.31 -45.18 13.47
CA LEU A 35 -33.81 -44.30 14.56
C LEU A 35 -32.39 -44.71 15.00
N VAL A 36 -32.15 -46.04 15.16
CA VAL A 36 -30.80 -46.53 15.50
C VAL A 36 -29.81 -46.17 14.40
N VAL A 37 -30.17 -46.36 13.12
CA VAL A 37 -29.29 -45.97 12.00
C VAL A 37 -29.00 -44.46 12.03
N LEU A 38 -30.00 -43.60 12.26
CA LEU A 38 -29.79 -42.15 12.28
C LEU A 38 -29.02 -41.69 13.53
N GLN A 39 -29.30 -42.28 14.70
CA GLN A 39 -28.75 -41.80 16.00
C GLN A 39 -27.43 -42.46 16.37
N VAL A 40 -27.09 -43.63 15.82
CA VAL A 40 -25.86 -44.35 16.14
C VAL A 40 -24.93 -44.41 14.91
N VAL A 41 -25.40 -44.93 13.79
CA VAL A 41 -24.56 -45.17 12.60
C VAL A 41 -24.23 -43.87 11.86
N GLN A 42 -25.23 -42.99 11.69
CA GLN A 42 -25.08 -41.74 10.95
C GLN A 42 -24.91 -40.50 11.85
N PHE A 43 -24.80 -40.70 13.15
CA PHE A 43 -24.74 -39.59 14.12
C PHE A 43 -23.61 -38.62 13.83
N GLU A 44 -22.39 -39.11 13.65
CA GLU A 44 -21.20 -38.25 13.36
C GLU A 44 -21.35 -37.48 12.06
N GLU A 45 -21.85 -38.14 11.00
CA GLU A 45 -22.03 -37.50 9.69
C GLU A 45 -23.14 -36.44 9.72
N LEU A 46 -24.26 -36.75 10.34
CA LEU A 46 -25.41 -35.85 10.46
C LEU A 46 -25.12 -34.69 11.39
N SER A 47 -24.42 -34.92 12.51
CA SER A 47 -23.95 -33.86 13.42
C SER A 47 -22.97 -32.93 12.72
N ALA A 48 -21.97 -33.46 11.96
CA ALA A 48 -21.06 -32.66 11.19
C ALA A 48 -21.73 -31.85 10.08
N ARG A 49 -22.81 -32.38 9.48
CA ARG A 49 -23.64 -31.64 8.51
C ARG A 49 -24.42 -30.51 9.18
N ALA A 50 -25.03 -30.79 10.35
CA ALA A 50 -25.77 -29.81 11.13
C ALA A 50 -24.86 -28.67 11.60
N GLU A 51 -23.67 -28.99 12.12
CA GLU A 51 -22.66 -27.97 12.48
C GLU A 51 -22.25 -27.10 11.30
N ARG A 52 -22.02 -27.68 10.11
CA ARG A 52 -21.70 -26.92 8.90
C ARG A 52 -22.85 -26.04 8.41
N GLN A 53 -24.09 -26.42 8.66
CA GLN A 53 -25.26 -25.62 8.29
C GLN A 53 -25.55 -24.50 9.31
N GLN A 54 -25.23 -24.72 10.58
CA GLN A 54 -25.54 -23.82 11.70
C GLN A 54 -24.35 -22.89 12.04
N SER A 55 -23.14 -23.24 11.63
CA SER A 55 -21.94 -22.45 11.92
C SER A 55 -21.36 -21.81 10.67
N GLU A 56 -21.21 -20.50 10.68
CA GLU A 56 -20.49 -19.72 9.67
C GLU A 56 -19.24 -19.11 10.31
N THR A 57 -18.08 -19.42 9.75
CA THR A 57 -16.83 -18.83 10.21
C THR A 57 -16.66 -17.46 9.55
N GLN A 58 -16.79 -16.42 10.33
CA GLN A 58 -16.51 -15.05 9.86
C GLN A 58 -15.07 -14.67 10.21
N LYS A 59 -14.37 -14.10 9.22
CA LYS A 59 -13.04 -13.53 9.40
C LYS A 59 -13.16 -12.14 10.01
N THR A 60 -12.45 -11.91 11.10
CA THR A 60 -12.33 -10.60 11.72
C THR A 60 -10.99 -10.00 11.33
N PRO A 61 -10.93 -8.90 10.57
CA PRO A 61 -9.67 -8.32 10.13
C PRO A 61 -8.86 -7.79 11.31
N GLY A 62 -7.55 -8.11 11.32
CA GLY A 62 -6.62 -7.53 12.27
C GLY A 62 -6.35 -6.05 11.96
N LYS A 63 -6.08 -5.25 13.00
CA LYS A 63 -5.65 -3.86 12.83
C LYS A 63 -4.24 -3.81 12.27
N ARG A 64 -3.98 -2.89 11.36
CA ARG A 64 -2.61 -2.57 10.93
C ARG A 64 -1.90 -1.85 12.07
N GLY A 65 -0.61 -2.14 12.23
CA GLY A 65 0.26 -1.43 13.16
C GLY A 65 0.40 0.05 12.82
N GLU A 66 0.83 0.82 13.77
CA GLU A 66 1.02 2.26 13.63
C GLU A 66 2.27 2.56 12.80
N ILE A 67 2.27 3.71 12.14
CA ILE A 67 3.46 4.30 11.54
C ILE A 67 3.67 5.63 12.24
N VAL A 68 4.85 5.79 12.83
CA VAL A 68 5.21 7.00 13.58
C VAL A 68 6.47 7.63 13.01
N ASP A 69 6.64 8.92 13.24
CA ASP A 69 7.86 9.67 12.90
C ASP A 69 9.01 9.32 13.87
N ARG A 70 10.18 9.95 13.69
CA ARG A 70 11.35 9.73 14.54
C ARG A 70 11.17 10.13 16.01
N HIS A 71 10.13 10.91 16.31
CA HIS A 71 9.78 11.40 17.65
C HIS A 71 8.55 10.69 18.22
N GLY A 72 8.00 9.67 17.55
CA GLY A 72 6.84 8.92 17.99
C GLY A 72 5.49 9.57 17.66
N ARG A 73 5.44 10.59 16.78
CA ARG A 73 4.21 11.22 16.35
C ARG A 73 3.50 10.35 15.31
N LEU A 74 2.19 10.23 15.43
CA LEU A 74 1.38 9.36 14.58
C LEU A 74 1.24 9.90 13.15
N LEU A 75 1.77 9.18 12.18
CA LEU A 75 1.61 9.43 10.75
C LEU A 75 0.49 8.58 10.12
N ALA A 76 0.29 7.35 10.61
CA ALA A 76 -0.81 6.49 10.18
C ALA A 76 -1.18 5.49 11.28
N TYR A 77 -2.48 5.27 11.49
CA TYR A 77 -3.01 4.31 12.46
C TYR A 77 -4.35 3.72 12.00
N SER A 78 -4.84 2.70 12.70
CA SER A 78 -6.09 2.04 12.36
C SER A 78 -7.18 2.36 13.38
N VAL A 79 -8.37 2.73 12.88
CA VAL A 79 -9.57 2.95 13.68
C VAL A 79 -10.62 1.88 13.39
N ASP A 80 -11.50 1.61 14.34
CA ASP A 80 -12.68 0.78 14.10
C ASP A 80 -13.72 1.61 13.36
N ALA A 81 -14.26 1.07 12.28
CA ALA A 81 -15.32 1.68 11.49
C ALA A 81 -16.48 0.68 11.34
N ASP A 82 -17.69 1.18 11.32
CA ASP A 82 -18.86 0.37 11.08
C ASP A 82 -19.03 0.07 9.59
N THR A 83 -19.19 -1.21 9.27
CA THR A 83 -19.62 -1.66 7.95
C THR A 83 -21.07 -2.09 8.04
N ILE A 84 -21.89 -1.49 7.19
CA ILE A 84 -23.32 -1.75 7.09
C ILE A 84 -23.51 -2.85 6.05
N TYR A 85 -24.19 -3.92 6.46
CA TYR A 85 -24.54 -5.02 5.55
C TYR A 85 -26.04 -5.27 5.54
N ALA A 86 -26.50 -5.94 4.51
CA ALA A 86 -27.86 -6.37 4.36
C ALA A 86 -27.95 -7.90 4.25
N VAL A 87 -29.05 -8.46 4.78
CA VAL A 87 -29.54 -9.80 4.51
C VAL A 87 -30.73 -9.64 3.57
N PRO A 88 -30.54 -9.69 2.22
CA PRO A 88 -31.58 -9.37 1.24
C PRO A 88 -32.86 -10.20 1.39
N THR A 89 -32.76 -11.43 1.88
CA THR A 89 -33.92 -12.32 2.11
C THR A 89 -34.87 -11.81 3.20
N ASP A 90 -34.39 -10.95 4.10
CA ASP A 90 -35.18 -10.41 5.21
C ASP A 90 -35.78 -9.02 4.88
N ILE A 91 -35.48 -8.48 3.71
CA ILE A 91 -35.98 -7.18 3.23
C ILE A 91 -37.12 -7.42 2.24
N ALA A 92 -38.31 -6.95 2.59
CA ALA A 92 -39.50 -7.16 1.78
C ALA A 92 -39.51 -6.32 0.49
N ASP A 93 -39.08 -5.06 0.57
CA ASP A 93 -39.00 -4.12 -0.57
C ASP A 93 -37.59 -3.54 -0.66
N HIS A 94 -36.80 -4.02 -1.64
CA HIS A 94 -35.43 -3.59 -1.87
C HIS A 94 -35.34 -2.14 -2.36
N ALA A 95 -36.35 -1.66 -3.11
CA ALA A 95 -36.33 -0.29 -3.64
C ALA A 95 -36.60 0.74 -2.54
N ALA A 96 -37.59 0.46 -1.68
CA ALA A 96 -37.88 1.29 -0.51
C ALA A 96 -36.70 1.29 0.48
N ALA A 97 -36.10 0.11 0.74
CA ALA A 97 -34.94 -0.01 1.61
C ALA A 97 -33.74 0.78 1.08
N ALA A 98 -33.45 0.67 -0.22
CA ALA A 98 -32.36 1.44 -0.85
C ALA A 98 -32.60 2.96 -0.77
N ALA A 99 -33.84 3.40 -0.89
CA ALA A 99 -34.17 4.83 -0.77
C ALA A 99 -33.93 5.35 0.66
N GLN A 100 -34.34 4.60 1.69
CA GLN A 100 -34.15 4.97 3.09
C GLN A 100 -32.67 4.95 3.48
N LEU A 101 -31.92 3.93 3.04
CA LEU A 101 -30.47 3.84 3.26
C LEU A 101 -29.73 4.99 2.59
N CYS A 102 -30.09 5.32 1.34
CA CYS A 102 -29.50 6.40 0.59
C CYS A 102 -29.72 7.75 1.29
N ALA A 103 -30.92 7.99 1.85
CA ALA A 103 -31.21 9.20 2.61
C ALA A 103 -30.39 9.33 3.91
N ALA A 104 -29.91 8.23 4.46
CA ALA A 104 -29.07 8.21 5.65
C ALA A 104 -27.58 8.43 5.36
N PHE A 105 -27.13 8.34 4.11
CA PHE A 105 -25.73 8.56 3.72
C PHE A 105 -25.48 10.01 3.29
N ASP A 106 -24.25 10.50 3.56
CA ASP A 106 -23.86 11.87 3.24
C ASP A 106 -23.73 12.12 1.73
N GLN A 107 -23.36 11.07 0.98
CA GLN A 107 -23.19 11.11 -0.47
C GLN A 107 -23.92 9.92 -1.08
N CYS A 108 -25.17 10.11 -1.46
CA CYS A 108 -25.95 9.09 -2.15
C CYS A 108 -26.96 9.78 -3.10
N GLY A 109 -26.62 9.81 -4.38
CA GLY A 109 -27.47 10.31 -5.44
C GLY A 109 -28.30 9.20 -6.09
N LYS A 110 -28.90 9.52 -7.23
CA LYS A 110 -29.70 8.56 -8.02
C LYS A 110 -28.88 7.34 -8.48
N PRO A 111 -27.62 7.49 -8.98
CA PRO A 111 -26.82 6.35 -9.40
C PRO A 111 -26.49 5.40 -8.25
N GLU A 112 -26.10 5.93 -7.08
CA GLU A 112 -25.77 5.11 -5.92
C GLU A 112 -26.98 4.35 -5.39
N ARG A 113 -28.17 4.99 -5.42
CA ARG A 113 -29.43 4.35 -5.04
C ARG A 113 -29.77 3.19 -5.99
N GLU A 114 -29.63 3.39 -7.30
CA GLU A 114 -29.88 2.33 -8.29
C GLU A 114 -28.91 1.14 -8.08
N GLN A 115 -27.64 1.39 -7.82
CA GLN A 115 -26.66 0.36 -7.47
C GLN A 115 -27.01 -0.37 -6.16
N LEU A 116 -27.57 0.32 -5.17
CA LEU A 116 -28.04 -0.32 -3.93
C LEU A 116 -29.21 -1.25 -4.21
N VAL A 117 -30.20 -0.83 -5.03
CA VAL A 117 -31.31 -1.70 -5.44
C VAL A 117 -30.79 -2.94 -6.15
N GLU A 118 -29.87 -2.79 -7.09
CA GLU A 118 -29.28 -3.91 -7.82
C GLU A 118 -28.55 -4.89 -6.85
N ARG A 119 -27.74 -4.35 -5.91
CA ARG A 119 -27.02 -5.18 -4.91
C ARG A 119 -27.98 -5.94 -4.01
N LEU A 120 -29.04 -5.29 -3.51
CA LEU A 120 -30.05 -5.91 -2.66
C LEU A 120 -30.88 -6.95 -3.42
N GLY A 121 -31.12 -6.74 -4.72
CA GLY A 121 -31.81 -7.69 -5.59
C GLY A 121 -30.95 -8.78 -6.18
N ARG A 122 -29.66 -8.87 -5.81
CA ARG A 122 -28.69 -9.80 -6.45
C ARG A 122 -29.05 -11.26 -6.16
N LYS A 123 -29.14 -12.04 -7.24
CA LYS A 123 -29.45 -13.48 -7.16
C LYS A 123 -28.20 -14.32 -7.33
N ARG A 124 -28.19 -15.47 -6.68
CA ARG A 124 -27.21 -16.55 -6.88
C ARG A 124 -27.48 -17.26 -8.22
N LYS A 125 -26.55 -18.10 -8.68
CA LYS A 125 -26.72 -18.91 -9.89
C LYS A 125 -27.96 -19.82 -9.88
N ASN A 126 -28.45 -20.19 -8.71
CA ASN A 126 -29.67 -21.00 -8.51
C ASN A 126 -30.95 -20.17 -8.46
N GLY A 127 -30.90 -18.86 -8.75
CA GLY A 127 -32.05 -17.96 -8.76
C GLY A 127 -32.48 -17.41 -7.38
N SER A 128 -31.94 -17.92 -6.27
CA SER A 128 -32.23 -17.41 -4.91
C SER A 128 -31.48 -16.10 -4.64
N LEU A 129 -32.06 -15.24 -3.78
CA LEU A 129 -31.37 -14.04 -3.29
C LEU A 129 -30.10 -14.42 -2.52
N THR A 130 -29.11 -13.54 -2.57
CA THR A 130 -27.92 -13.67 -1.72
C THR A 130 -28.28 -13.47 -0.26
N SER A 131 -27.64 -14.21 0.64
CA SER A 131 -27.88 -14.11 2.10
C SER A 131 -27.09 -12.97 2.74
N PHE A 132 -26.17 -12.35 2.02
CA PHE A 132 -25.34 -11.26 2.52
C PHE A 132 -24.94 -10.31 1.39
N GLN A 133 -25.05 -9.00 1.63
CA GLN A 133 -24.55 -7.95 0.74
C GLN A 133 -24.00 -6.77 1.54
N TYR A 134 -22.85 -6.26 1.13
CA TYR A 134 -22.37 -5.00 1.68
C TYR A 134 -23.23 -3.83 1.17
N VAL A 135 -23.78 -3.05 2.09
CA VAL A 135 -24.50 -1.79 1.81
C VAL A 135 -23.47 -0.66 1.71
N LYS A 136 -22.73 -0.44 2.79
CA LYS A 136 -21.65 0.55 2.84
C LYS A 136 -20.54 0.07 3.78
N ARG A 137 -19.35 -0.15 3.26
CA ARG A 137 -18.18 -0.50 4.07
C ARG A 137 -17.59 0.75 4.69
N ARG A 138 -17.12 0.64 5.93
CA ARG A 138 -16.40 1.70 6.66
C ARG A 138 -17.16 3.02 6.70
N ALA A 139 -18.46 2.95 6.98
CA ALA A 139 -19.33 4.12 7.13
C ALA A 139 -18.80 5.06 8.22
N THR A 140 -19.11 6.33 8.08
CA THR A 140 -18.82 7.30 9.14
C THR A 140 -19.67 6.99 10.39
N PRO A 141 -19.20 7.35 11.60
CA PRO A 141 -19.98 7.13 12.82
C PRO A 141 -21.38 7.76 12.76
N LEU A 142 -21.51 8.90 12.07
CA LEU A 142 -22.78 9.60 11.90
C LEU A 142 -23.72 8.86 10.95
N GLU A 143 -23.20 8.34 9.83
CA GLU A 143 -23.99 7.52 8.92
C GLU A 143 -24.45 6.22 9.58
N ALA A 144 -23.53 5.53 10.29
CA ALA A 144 -23.89 4.30 11.02
C ALA A 144 -25.00 4.57 12.04
N LYS A 145 -24.92 5.67 12.79
CA LYS A 145 -25.96 6.07 13.76
C LYS A 145 -27.29 6.38 13.06
N ARG A 146 -27.29 7.08 11.94
CA ARG A 146 -28.53 7.36 11.17
C ARG A 146 -29.17 6.09 10.64
N VAL A 147 -28.38 5.17 10.08
CA VAL A 147 -28.90 3.87 9.60
C VAL A 147 -29.40 3.01 10.76
N ALA A 148 -28.72 2.99 11.90
CA ALA A 148 -29.19 2.26 13.07
C ALA A 148 -30.54 2.77 13.59
N ALA A 149 -30.77 4.10 13.52
CA ALA A 149 -32.03 4.72 13.91
C ALA A 149 -33.22 4.31 13.03
N LEU A 150 -32.98 3.85 11.78
CA LEU A 150 -34.04 3.34 10.89
C LEU A 150 -34.61 1.99 11.37
N ALA A 151 -33.91 1.27 12.25
CA ALA A 151 -34.31 -0.04 12.81
C ALA A 151 -34.80 -1.03 11.74
N MET A 152 -34.19 -1.02 10.55
CA MET A 152 -34.62 -1.81 9.39
C MET A 152 -34.34 -3.29 9.59
N LYS A 153 -35.33 -4.14 9.37
CA LYS A 153 -35.14 -5.59 9.35
C LYS A 153 -34.22 -5.97 8.20
N GLY A 154 -33.28 -6.90 8.46
CA GLY A 154 -32.32 -7.37 7.47
C GLY A 154 -31.12 -6.43 7.27
N ILE A 155 -30.98 -5.35 8.05
CA ILE A 155 -29.78 -4.52 8.08
C ILE A 155 -29.00 -4.79 9.36
N GLY A 156 -27.69 -5.03 9.20
CA GLY A 156 -26.78 -5.30 10.31
C GLY A 156 -25.50 -4.49 10.22
N PHE A 157 -24.73 -4.52 11.31
CA PHE A 157 -23.48 -3.79 11.46
C PHE A 157 -22.37 -4.75 11.84
N MET A 158 -21.20 -4.56 11.26
CA MET A 158 -19.97 -5.25 11.65
C MET A 158 -18.84 -4.25 11.77
N LYS A 159 -17.87 -4.50 12.67
CA LYS A 159 -16.68 -3.67 12.80
C LYS A 159 -15.63 -4.11 11.78
N GLU A 160 -15.10 -3.14 11.04
CA GLU A 160 -13.94 -3.30 10.18
C GLU A 160 -12.84 -2.34 10.61
N SER A 161 -11.59 -2.73 10.35
CA SER A 161 -10.45 -1.84 10.52
C SER A 161 -10.36 -0.87 9.35
N LYS A 162 -10.27 0.43 9.64
CA LYS A 162 -10.05 1.48 8.65
C LYS A 162 -8.71 2.15 8.93
N ARG A 163 -7.84 2.20 7.91
CA ARG A 163 -6.59 2.96 7.98
C ARG A 163 -6.90 4.46 7.93
N PHE A 164 -6.22 5.24 8.75
CA PHE A 164 -6.40 6.67 8.86
C PHE A 164 -5.05 7.39 8.90
N TYR A 165 -4.94 8.45 8.13
CA TYR A 165 -3.79 9.32 8.00
C TYR A 165 -4.18 10.71 8.52
N PRO A 166 -3.83 11.06 9.78
CA PRO A 166 -4.33 12.26 10.47
C PRO A 166 -3.90 13.54 9.75
N ASN A 167 -2.69 13.54 9.21
CA ASN A 167 -2.09 14.71 8.58
C ASN A 167 -2.38 14.77 7.06
N ARG A 168 -3.36 13.99 6.57
CA ARG A 168 -3.82 13.99 5.16
C ARG A 168 -2.67 13.82 4.18
N GLU A 169 -2.31 14.90 3.46
CA GLU A 169 -1.32 14.90 2.38
C GLU A 169 0.12 14.74 2.88
N LEU A 170 0.37 14.97 4.19
CA LEU A 170 1.73 14.94 4.75
C LEU A 170 2.37 13.56 4.58
N ALA A 171 3.56 13.54 4.00
CA ALA A 171 4.34 12.34 3.69
C ALA A 171 3.56 11.30 2.85
N ALA A 172 2.53 11.72 2.10
CA ALA A 172 1.63 10.81 1.37
C ALA A 172 2.38 9.85 0.43
N HIS A 173 3.37 10.34 -0.31
CA HIS A 173 4.15 9.53 -1.25
C HIS A 173 5.03 8.49 -0.56
N LEU A 174 5.51 8.80 0.65
CA LEU A 174 6.28 7.87 1.49
C LEU A 174 5.38 6.83 2.12
N LEU A 175 4.34 7.28 2.83
CA LEU A 175 3.41 6.40 3.52
C LEU A 175 2.69 5.49 2.53
N GLY A 176 2.24 6.05 1.42
CA GLY A 176 1.36 5.36 0.50
C GLY A 176 -0.07 5.25 1.02
N TYR A 177 -0.80 4.24 0.59
CA TYR A 177 -2.20 4.05 0.95
C TYR A 177 -2.60 2.57 0.99
N VAL A 178 -3.76 2.32 1.60
CA VAL A 178 -4.32 0.99 1.82
C VAL A 178 -5.64 0.84 1.09
N GLY A 179 -5.85 -0.32 0.48
CA GLY A 179 -7.11 -0.68 -0.17
C GLY A 179 -8.24 -1.00 0.81
N THR A 180 -9.43 -1.24 0.26
CA THR A 180 -10.61 -1.63 1.04
C THR A 180 -10.44 -2.91 1.85
N ASP A 181 -9.59 -3.84 1.39
CA ASP A 181 -9.34 -5.11 2.09
C ASP A 181 -8.14 -5.05 3.03
N ASN A 182 -7.79 -3.83 3.45
CA ASN A 182 -6.69 -3.57 4.39
C ASN A 182 -5.31 -4.03 3.90
N ALA A 183 -5.14 -4.22 2.58
CA ALA A 183 -3.87 -4.49 1.95
C ALA A 183 -3.16 -3.18 1.58
N GLY A 184 -1.85 -3.09 1.85
CA GLY A 184 -1.03 -1.98 1.39
C GLY A 184 -0.91 -2.00 -0.13
N LEU A 185 -1.19 -0.88 -0.80
CA LEU A 185 -1.18 -0.79 -2.27
C LEU A 185 -0.03 0.07 -2.80
N HIS A 186 0.49 0.98 -1.99
CA HIS A 186 1.55 1.89 -2.40
C HIS A 186 2.43 2.30 -1.20
N GLY A 187 3.66 2.78 -1.48
CA GLY A 187 4.59 3.30 -0.50
C GLY A 187 4.98 2.28 0.58
N LEU A 188 5.29 2.77 1.77
CA LEU A 188 5.66 1.93 2.92
C LEU A 188 4.55 0.98 3.35
N GLU A 189 3.28 1.37 3.18
CA GLU A 189 2.14 0.47 3.43
C GLU A 189 2.19 -0.79 2.57
N ALA A 190 2.65 -0.70 1.32
CA ALA A 190 2.83 -1.85 0.45
C ALA A 190 4.15 -2.58 0.73
N THR A 191 5.27 -1.85 0.85
CA THR A 191 6.60 -2.43 1.06
C THR A 191 6.66 -3.24 2.34
N TYR A 192 6.07 -2.72 3.41
CA TYR A 192 6.05 -3.34 4.73
C TYR A 192 4.71 -4.01 5.08
N ASP A 193 3.88 -4.34 4.07
CA ASP A 193 2.55 -4.92 4.31
C ASP A 193 2.59 -6.16 5.22
N LYS A 194 3.54 -7.06 5.01
CA LYS A 194 3.72 -8.27 5.83
C LYS A 194 4.04 -7.98 7.31
N THR A 195 4.66 -6.84 7.59
CA THR A 195 5.02 -6.41 8.95
C THR A 195 3.86 -5.67 9.60
N VAL A 196 3.29 -4.70 8.87
CA VAL A 196 2.29 -3.77 9.39
C VAL A 196 0.90 -4.39 9.40
N ARG A 197 0.59 -5.32 8.51
CA ARG A 197 -0.72 -5.96 8.42
C ARG A 197 -0.95 -6.87 9.62
N GLY A 198 -2.09 -6.68 10.30
CA GLY A 198 -2.54 -7.55 11.37
C GLY A 198 -2.96 -8.93 10.85
N ARG A 199 -2.93 -9.92 11.72
CA ARG A 199 -3.45 -11.25 11.39
C ARG A 199 -4.95 -11.28 11.62
N GLU A 200 -5.67 -11.87 10.66
CA GLU A 200 -7.11 -12.09 10.77
C GLU A 200 -7.41 -13.03 11.95
N GLY A 201 -8.42 -12.68 12.70
CA GLY A 201 -9.09 -13.57 13.65
C GLY A 201 -10.19 -14.37 12.97
N THR A 202 -10.70 -15.36 13.66
CA THR A 202 -11.87 -16.14 13.26
C THR A 202 -12.93 -16.04 14.35
N MET A 203 -14.17 -15.77 13.93
CA MET A 203 -15.35 -15.74 14.78
C MET A 203 -16.34 -16.78 14.27
N LEU A 204 -16.65 -17.74 15.09
CA LEU A 204 -17.67 -18.73 14.80
C LEU A 204 -19.04 -18.12 15.13
N VAL A 205 -19.86 -17.93 14.12
CA VAL A 205 -21.25 -17.48 14.27
C VAL A 205 -22.15 -18.71 14.17
N GLN A 206 -22.80 -19.08 15.26
CA GLN A 206 -23.80 -20.14 15.27
C GLN A 206 -25.20 -19.52 15.30
N THR A 207 -26.11 -20.09 14.52
CA THR A 207 -27.48 -19.62 14.43
C THR A 207 -28.41 -20.70 14.98
N ASP A 208 -29.29 -20.33 15.94
CA ASP A 208 -30.31 -21.27 16.46
C ASP A 208 -31.42 -21.49 15.43
N ALA A 209 -32.27 -22.49 15.67
CA ALA A 209 -33.41 -22.81 14.80
C ALA A 209 -34.44 -21.67 14.65
N ARG A 210 -34.37 -20.62 15.46
CA ARG A 210 -35.20 -19.42 15.41
C ARG A 210 -34.48 -18.24 14.71
N GLY A 211 -33.31 -18.50 14.11
CA GLY A 211 -32.52 -17.49 13.41
C GLY A 211 -31.77 -16.51 14.33
N ARG A 212 -31.67 -16.78 15.64
CA ARG A 212 -30.90 -15.94 16.57
C ARG A 212 -29.44 -16.36 16.50
N ALA A 213 -28.61 -15.46 16.07
CA ALA A 213 -27.16 -15.68 16.00
C ALA A 213 -26.53 -15.45 17.38
N PHE A 214 -25.69 -16.38 17.81
CA PHE A 214 -24.73 -16.17 18.87
C PHE A 214 -23.32 -16.39 18.30
N SER A 215 -22.39 -15.54 18.68
CA SER A 215 -21.03 -15.60 18.15
C SER A 215 -20.05 -15.97 19.25
N ARG A 216 -19.09 -16.85 18.93
CA ARG A 216 -17.95 -17.17 19.78
C ARG A 216 -16.69 -16.77 19.05
N LEU A 217 -15.85 -15.98 19.71
CA LEU A 217 -14.53 -15.68 19.19
C LEU A 217 -13.64 -16.93 19.28
N ASP A 218 -13.31 -17.51 18.14
CA ASP A 218 -12.47 -18.72 18.06
C ASP A 218 -10.98 -18.35 18.12
N ARG A 219 -10.60 -17.35 17.32
CA ARG A 219 -9.24 -16.79 17.33
C ARG A 219 -9.32 -15.28 17.30
N PRO A 220 -8.77 -14.56 18.30
CA PRO A 220 -8.75 -13.11 18.29
C PRO A 220 -7.85 -12.58 17.16
N PRO A 221 -8.24 -11.49 16.48
CA PRO A 221 -7.36 -10.81 15.55
C PRO A 221 -6.17 -10.21 16.29
N THR A 222 -5.01 -10.21 15.66
CA THR A 222 -3.81 -9.58 16.23
C THR A 222 -3.47 -8.32 15.44
N THR A 223 -3.01 -7.29 16.15
CA THR A 223 -2.49 -6.06 15.52
C THR A 223 -1.15 -6.35 14.85
N GLY A 224 -0.90 -5.73 13.71
CA GLY A 224 0.38 -5.80 13.01
C GLY A 224 1.49 -5.07 13.76
N GLY A 225 2.73 -5.25 13.30
CA GLY A 225 3.88 -4.50 13.82
C GLY A 225 3.83 -3.04 13.41
N SER A 226 4.38 -2.16 14.23
CA SER A 226 4.49 -0.73 13.95
C SER A 226 5.83 -0.39 13.30
N LEU A 227 5.88 0.72 12.54
CA LEU A 227 7.09 1.27 11.94
C LEU A 227 7.44 2.60 12.62
N GLU A 228 8.69 2.73 13.04
CA GLU A 228 9.28 4.02 13.38
C GLU A 228 10.07 4.51 12.17
N LEU A 229 9.75 5.69 11.67
CA LEU A 229 10.42 6.28 10.52
C LEU A 229 11.57 7.19 10.95
N THR A 230 12.49 7.45 10.00
CA THR A 230 13.52 8.46 10.13
C THR A 230 12.99 9.88 9.88
N ILE A 231 11.78 9.96 9.31
CA ILE A 231 11.11 11.22 8.97
C ILE A 231 10.89 12.06 10.23
N ASP A 232 11.21 13.35 10.12
CA ASP A 232 10.80 14.38 11.08
C ASP A 232 9.54 15.05 10.55
N GLU A 233 8.42 14.89 11.25
CA GLU A 233 7.12 15.43 10.84
C GLU A 233 7.14 16.93 10.61
N GLN A 234 7.86 17.68 11.46
CA GLN A 234 7.93 19.14 11.35
C GLN A 234 8.74 19.55 10.12
N LEU A 235 9.90 18.92 9.92
CA LEU A 235 10.71 19.16 8.74
C LEU A 235 9.95 18.78 7.45
N GLN A 236 9.24 17.64 7.45
CA GLN A 236 8.42 17.20 6.34
C GLN A 236 7.34 18.25 6.00
N PHE A 237 6.66 18.77 7.01
CA PHE A 237 5.66 19.81 6.83
C PHE A 237 6.25 21.10 6.21
N ILE A 238 7.40 21.55 6.72
CA ILE A 238 8.09 22.72 6.17
C ILE A 238 8.46 22.49 4.71
N VAL A 239 9.08 21.36 4.44
CA VAL A 239 9.56 21.00 3.08
C VAL A 239 8.39 20.91 2.09
N GLU A 240 7.27 20.32 2.46
CA GLU A 240 6.09 20.23 1.59
C GLU A 240 5.46 21.59 1.32
N ARG A 241 5.38 22.44 2.33
CA ARG A 241 4.90 23.81 2.19
C ARG A 241 5.76 24.62 1.23
N GLU A 242 7.08 24.65 1.46
CA GLU A 242 8.01 25.42 0.63
C GLU A 242 8.08 24.87 -0.79
N LEU A 243 8.00 23.54 -0.96
CA LEU A 243 7.94 22.92 -2.28
C LEU A 243 6.69 23.36 -3.06
N ARG A 244 5.53 23.27 -2.42
CA ARG A 244 4.27 23.71 -3.03
C ARG A 244 4.34 25.17 -3.48
N ASP A 245 4.76 26.05 -2.57
CA ASP A 245 4.82 27.48 -2.79
C ASP A 245 5.86 27.80 -3.90
N GLY A 246 7.01 27.12 -3.90
CA GLY A 246 8.03 27.25 -4.95
C GLY A 246 7.54 26.79 -6.33
N VAL A 247 6.87 25.64 -6.41
CA VAL A 247 6.32 25.11 -7.67
C VAL A 247 5.26 26.06 -8.23
N GLN A 248 4.37 26.59 -7.38
CA GLN A 248 3.35 27.54 -7.78
C GLN A 248 3.96 28.87 -8.25
N ALA A 249 4.93 29.41 -7.51
CA ALA A 249 5.61 30.65 -7.88
C ALA A 249 6.35 30.52 -9.22
N ALA A 250 7.00 29.37 -9.44
CA ALA A 250 7.70 29.08 -10.68
C ALA A 250 6.77 28.66 -11.84
N ARG A 251 5.46 28.43 -11.58
CA ARG A 251 4.50 27.83 -12.53
C ARG A 251 5.04 26.52 -13.14
N ALA A 252 5.70 25.71 -12.31
CA ALA A 252 6.25 24.44 -12.75
C ALA A 252 5.20 23.32 -12.68
N ASP A 253 5.37 22.28 -13.50
CA ASP A 253 4.47 21.11 -13.53
C ASP A 253 4.61 20.22 -12.30
N GLY A 254 5.78 20.29 -11.63
CA GLY A 254 6.07 19.51 -10.44
C GLY A 254 7.40 19.85 -9.81
N GLY A 255 7.65 19.25 -8.67
CA GLY A 255 8.90 19.41 -7.95
C GLY A 255 9.11 18.33 -6.90
N THR A 256 10.34 18.24 -6.42
CA THR A 256 10.76 17.27 -5.42
C THR A 256 11.80 17.85 -4.48
N VAL A 257 11.71 17.51 -3.21
CA VAL A 257 12.74 17.79 -2.20
C VAL A 257 13.09 16.50 -1.48
N VAL A 258 14.38 16.24 -1.28
CA VAL A 258 14.90 15.16 -0.44
C VAL A 258 15.86 15.78 0.57
N ALA A 259 15.56 15.63 1.86
CA ALA A 259 16.45 16.01 2.95
C ALA A 259 16.96 14.74 3.65
N MET A 260 18.29 14.65 3.81
CA MET A 260 18.95 13.43 4.23
C MET A 260 20.09 13.74 5.22
N ASP A 261 20.26 12.90 6.23
CA ASP A 261 21.44 12.94 7.10
C ASP A 261 22.61 12.27 6.37
N PRO A 262 23.69 13.02 6.09
CA PRO A 262 24.83 12.48 5.35
C PRO A 262 25.61 11.42 6.12
N HIS A 263 25.56 11.39 7.45
CA HIS A 263 26.35 10.49 8.30
C HIS A 263 25.68 9.15 8.56
N THR A 264 24.37 9.05 8.32
CA THR A 264 23.59 7.84 8.60
C THR A 264 22.86 7.29 7.38
N GLY A 265 22.56 8.12 6.39
CA GLY A 265 21.69 7.78 5.26
C GLY A 265 20.19 7.88 5.62
N GLU A 266 19.83 8.35 6.82
CA GLU A 266 18.44 8.58 7.23
C GLU A 266 17.80 9.66 6.34
N ILE A 267 16.65 9.34 5.75
CA ILE A 267 15.83 10.32 5.03
C ILE A 267 14.98 11.05 6.06
N LEU A 268 15.25 12.34 6.26
CA LEU A 268 14.57 13.18 7.25
C LEU A 268 13.28 13.78 6.73
N ALA A 269 13.23 14.09 5.42
CA ALA A 269 12.04 14.52 4.72
C ALA A 269 12.16 14.18 3.23
N MET A 270 11.02 13.82 2.61
CA MET A 270 10.92 13.60 1.17
C MET A 270 9.55 14.07 0.69
N ALA A 271 9.52 15.07 -0.15
CA ALA A 271 8.31 15.67 -0.68
C ALA A 271 8.28 15.60 -2.20
N SER A 272 7.10 15.40 -2.76
CA SER A 272 6.82 15.49 -4.19
C SER A 272 5.57 16.34 -4.42
N TRP A 273 5.55 17.10 -5.51
CA TRP A 273 4.37 17.86 -5.95
C TRP A 273 4.06 17.50 -7.40
N PRO A 274 2.78 17.35 -7.81
CA PRO A 274 1.56 17.43 -6.99
C PRO A 274 1.46 16.31 -5.94
N THR A 275 0.68 16.55 -4.88
CA THR A 275 0.45 15.60 -3.79
C THR A 275 -0.99 15.09 -3.78
N PHE A 276 -1.29 14.12 -2.93
CA PHE A 276 -2.61 13.50 -2.78
C PHE A 276 -2.95 13.23 -1.32
N ASN A 277 -4.23 13.01 -1.02
CA ASN A 277 -4.67 12.61 0.32
C ASN A 277 -4.80 11.07 0.38
N PRO A 278 -3.99 10.35 1.19
CA PRO A 278 -4.06 8.89 1.31
C PRO A 278 -5.42 8.37 1.81
N ASN A 279 -6.20 9.21 2.50
CA ASN A 279 -7.55 8.85 2.91
C ASN A 279 -8.55 8.85 1.74
N GLN A 280 -8.21 9.50 0.60
CA GLN A 280 -9.05 9.69 -0.60
C GLN A 280 -8.20 9.59 -1.87
N TRP A 281 -7.46 8.51 -2.02
CA TRP A 281 -6.48 8.32 -3.09
C TRP A 281 -7.08 7.98 -4.47
N ALA A 282 -8.34 7.52 -4.50
CA ALA A 282 -8.99 7.15 -5.74
C ALA A 282 -9.12 8.35 -6.68
N GLY A 283 -8.63 8.21 -7.92
CA GLY A 283 -8.64 9.28 -8.91
C GLY A 283 -7.46 10.25 -8.87
N ALA A 284 -6.49 10.07 -7.96
CA ALA A 284 -5.32 10.95 -7.87
C ALA A 284 -4.32 10.82 -9.04
N GLY A 285 -4.41 9.73 -9.83
CA GLY A 285 -3.62 9.59 -11.06
C GLY A 285 -2.11 9.74 -10.87
N ASP A 286 -1.48 10.62 -11.66
CA ASP A 286 -0.03 10.88 -11.62
C ASP A 286 0.45 11.49 -10.29
N ALA A 287 -0.45 12.09 -9.50
CA ALA A 287 -0.10 12.60 -8.16
C ALA A 287 0.26 11.50 -7.16
N LEU A 288 -0.02 10.22 -7.46
CA LEU A 288 0.41 9.09 -6.63
C LEU A 288 1.91 8.79 -6.74
N ARG A 289 2.57 9.28 -7.80
CA ARG A 289 3.96 8.94 -8.10
C ARG A 289 4.93 9.62 -7.14
N ASN A 290 5.78 8.84 -6.49
CA ASN A 290 6.90 9.36 -5.69
C ASN A 290 8.04 9.81 -6.62
N ARG A 291 8.02 11.10 -6.98
CA ARG A 291 8.98 11.68 -7.90
C ARG A 291 10.41 11.64 -7.39
N GLY A 292 10.61 11.60 -6.07
CA GLY A 292 11.92 11.52 -5.45
C GLY A 292 12.72 10.26 -5.80
N VAL A 293 12.02 9.18 -6.17
CA VAL A 293 12.62 7.86 -6.47
C VAL A 293 12.24 7.32 -7.85
N GLN A 294 11.22 7.88 -8.51
CA GLN A 294 10.70 7.35 -9.78
C GLN A 294 10.98 8.27 -10.97
N ASP A 295 11.12 9.57 -10.76
CA ASP A 295 11.45 10.50 -11.84
C ASP A 295 12.93 10.50 -12.13
N LEU A 296 13.27 10.52 -13.41
CA LEU A 296 14.61 10.67 -13.90
C LEU A 296 14.81 12.06 -14.50
N TYR A 297 15.95 12.66 -14.21
CA TYR A 297 16.36 13.92 -14.80
C TYR A 297 17.86 13.92 -15.05
N GLU A 298 18.31 14.78 -15.92
CA GLU A 298 19.73 15.05 -16.13
C GLU A 298 20.18 16.03 -15.04
N PRO A 299 21.10 15.64 -14.13
CA PRO A 299 21.45 16.45 -12.96
C PRO A 299 22.18 17.76 -13.30
N GLY A 300 22.71 17.86 -14.51
CA GLY A 300 23.44 19.05 -14.95
C GLY A 300 24.64 19.36 -14.05
N SER A 301 24.87 20.64 -13.77
CA SER A 301 26.04 21.09 -13.02
C SER A 301 26.19 20.54 -11.62
N THR A 302 25.13 20.01 -11.00
CA THR A 302 25.26 19.33 -9.69
C THR A 302 26.11 18.07 -9.80
N PHE A 303 26.13 17.42 -10.95
CA PHE A 303 26.96 16.24 -11.22
C PHE A 303 28.46 16.54 -11.28
N LYS A 304 28.87 17.80 -11.43
CA LYS A 304 30.28 18.19 -11.39
C LYS A 304 30.98 17.81 -10.08
N LEU A 305 30.22 17.56 -9.01
CA LEU A 305 30.75 16.98 -7.77
C LEU A 305 31.43 15.62 -8.02
N VAL A 306 30.81 14.76 -8.84
CA VAL A 306 31.36 13.44 -9.18
C VAL A 306 32.60 13.58 -10.05
N THR A 307 32.55 14.45 -11.07
CA THR A 307 33.68 14.74 -11.96
C THR A 307 34.89 15.30 -11.19
N ALA A 308 34.64 16.25 -10.27
CA ALA A 308 35.66 16.83 -9.43
C ALA A 308 36.28 15.81 -8.47
N SER A 309 35.45 15.00 -7.83
CA SER A 309 35.93 13.94 -6.93
C SER A 309 36.82 12.93 -7.66
N ALA A 310 36.39 12.49 -8.86
CA ALA A 310 37.21 11.61 -9.69
C ALA A 310 38.55 12.24 -10.06
N ALA A 311 38.53 13.50 -10.46
CA ALA A 311 39.75 14.21 -10.91
C ALA A 311 40.78 14.40 -9.79
N ILE A 312 40.31 14.78 -8.60
CA ILE A 312 41.18 15.00 -7.43
C ILE A 312 41.70 13.66 -6.88
N GLU A 313 40.85 12.68 -6.71
CA GLU A 313 41.22 11.37 -6.15
C GLU A 313 42.22 10.61 -7.06
N GLU A 314 42.01 10.68 -8.36
CA GLU A 314 42.92 10.09 -9.36
C GLU A 314 44.17 10.97 -9.66
N LYS A 315 44.29 12.12 -8.95
CA LYS A 315 45.41 13.05 -9.04
C LYS A 315 45.67 13.55 -10.49
N VAL A 316 44.62 13.63 -11.31
CA VAL A 316 44.73 14.15 -12.69
C VAL A 316 44.66 15.68 -12.74
N VAL A 317 44.29 16.29 -11.62
CA VAL A 317 44.28 17.75 -11.42
C VAL A 317 44.44 18.05 -9.93
N THR A 318 45.09 19.20 -9.63
CA THR A 318 45.11 19.76 -8.28
C THR A 318 44.12 20.93 -8.16
N PRO A 319 43.61 21.30 -6.97
CA PRO A 319 42.68 22.40 -6.81
C PRO A 319 43.13 23.73 -7.40
N ASP A 320 44.42 24.01 -7.34
CA ASP A 320 45.04 25.27 -7.81
C ASP A 320 45.54 25.21 -9.26
N GLU A 321 45.44 24.02 -9.89
CA GLU A 321 45.86 23.86 -11.29
C GLU A 321 45.03 24.76 -12.21
N VAL A 322 45.75 25.55 -13.04
CA VAL A 322 45.11 26.49 -13.98
C VAL A 322 44.59 25.74 -15.20
N ILE A 323 43.30 25.85 -15.43
CA ILE A 323 42.62 25.32 -16.60
C ILE A 323 42.29 26.48 -17.55
N ASP A 324 42.85 26.46 -18.73
CA ASP A 324 42.53 27.46 -19.74
C ASP A 324 41.13 27.25 -20.32
N VAL A 325 40.22 28.15 -20.01
CA VAL A 325 38.84 28.21 -20.50
C VAL A 325 38.56 29.48 -21.32
N SER A 326 39.62 30.20 -21.71
CA SER A 326 39.54 31.52 -22.35
C SER A 326 38.77 31.52 -23.67
N ALA A 327 38.78 30.38 -24.41
CA ALA A 327 37.95 30.22 -25.61
C ALA A 327 36.44 30.33 -25.34
N GLY A 328 35.98 30.12 -24.08
CA GLY A 328 34.57 30.15 -23.68
C GLY A 328 33.70 29.09 -24.37
N MET A 329 34.31 28.20 -25.17
CA MET A 329 33.64 27.10 -25.86
C MET A 329 34.57 25.93 -26.13
N ILE A 330 33.97 24.74 -26.31
CA ILE A 330 34.67 23.54 -26.80
C ILE A 330 33.82 22.87 -27.88
N ARG A 331 34.46 22.25 -28.89
CA ARG A 331 33.78 21.68 -30.05
C ARG A 331 34.05 20.18 -30.16
N PHE A 332 32.99 19.42 -30.43
CA PHE A 332 33.05 18.00 -30.80
C PHE A 332 32.26 17.77 -32.09
N GLY A 333 33.01 17.70 -33.22
CA GLY A 333 32.38 17.68 -34.55
C GLY A 333 31.51 18.92 -34.78
N SER A 334 30.24 18.74 -35.07
CA SER A 334 29.25 19.83 -35.24
C SER A 334 28.73 20.43 -33.93
N ARG A 335 28.90 19.72 -32.79
CA ARG A 335 28.41 20.14 -31.49
C ARG A 335 29.36 21.15 -30.84
N VAL A 336 28.80 22.29 -30.43
CA VAL A 336 29.52 23.34 -29.69
C VAL A 336 28.91 23.48 -28.31
N ILE A 337 29.73 23.34 -27.26
CA ILE A 337 29.36 23.56 -25.88
C ILE A 337 30.02 24.85 -25.41
N LYS A 338 29.26 25.72 -24.75
CA LYS A 338 29.69 27.04 -24.30
C LYS A 338 29.60 27.17 -22.79
N ASP A 339 30.46 27.98 -22.21
CA ASP A 339 30.26 28.51 -20.87
C ASP A 339 29.18 29.59 -20.90
N MET A 340 28.53 29.80 -19.73
CA MET A 340 27.51 30.83 -19.56
C MET A 340 28.13 32.24 -19.69
N TYR A 341 29.35 32.40 -19.20
CA TYR A 341 30.12 33.62 -19.27
C TYR A 341 31.49 33.34 -19.88
N ARG A 342 32.13 34.36 -20.44
CA ARG A 342 33.53 34.26 -20.88
C ARG A 342 34.45 34.49 -19.68
N TYR A 343 35.29 33.52 -19.41
CA TYR A 343 36.31 33.59 -18.38
C TYR A 343 37.69 33.62 -19.02
N GLY A 344 38.69 34.15 -18.31
CA GLY A 344 40.09 33.86 -18.57
C GLY A 344 40.46 32.46 -18.06
N PRO A 345 41.75 32.14 -17.96
CA PRO A 345 42.19 30.92 -17.29
C PRO A 345 41.66 30.89 -15.85
N LEU A 346 41.15 29.73 -15.42
CA LEU A 346 40.58 29.51 -14.09
C LEU A 346 41.37 28.46 -13.32
N SER A 347 41.53 28.60 -12.01
CA SER A 347 41.93 27.49 -11.15
C SER A 347 40.88 26.39 -11.25
N PHE A 348 41.24 25.15 -10.98
CA PHE A 348 40.23 24.06 -10.95
C PHE A 348 39.18 24.33 -9.89
N ASN A 349 39.57 24.91 -8.75
CA ASN A 349 38.61 25.35 -7.74
C ASN A 349 37.60 26.35 -8.34
N ASP A 350 38.05 27.35 -9.09
CA ASP A 350 37.18 28.32 -9.74
C ASP A 350 36.34 27.72 -10.87
N VAL A 351 36.81 26.66 -11.56
CA VAL A 351 35.99 25.91 -12.51
C VAL A 351 34.72 25.36 -11.84
N ILE A 352 34.84 24.83 -10.61
CA ILE A 352 33.69 24.30 -9.86
C ILE A 352 32.86 25.45 -9.31
N VAL A 353 33.43 26.46 -8.66
CA VAL A 353 32.73 27.63 -8.07
C VAL A 353 31.93 28.38 -9.13
N LYS A 354 32.54 28.65 -10.29
CA LYS A 354 31.90 29.37 -11.42
C LYS A 354 31.09 28.44 -12.34
N SER A 355 31.14 27.14 -12.06
CA SER A 355 30.42 26.11 -12.83
C SER A 355 30.77 26.14 -14.33
N SER A 356 32.03 26.34 -14.68
CA SER A 356 32.49 26.34 -16.09
C SER A 356 32.23 24.97 -16.73
N ASN A 357 31.52 24.94 -17.84
CA ASN A 357 31.28 23.75 -18.64
C ASN A 357 32.56 23.32 -19.37
N VAL A 358 33.25 24.29 -19.96
CA VAL A 358 34.52 24.06 -20.69
C VAL A 358 35.57 23.48 -19.75
N GLY A 359 35.70 24.03 -18.54
CA GLY A 359 36.60 23.53 -17.52
C GLY A 359 36.29 22.12 -17.08
N ALA A 360 34.99 21.84 -16.72
CA ALA A 360 34.54 20.50 -16.32
C ALA A 360 34.76 19.45 -17.42
N ILE A 361 34.51 19.80 -18.69
CA ILE A 361 34.75 18.90 -19.82
C ILE A 361 36.24 18.60 -19.95
N LYS A 362 37.11 19.62 -19.93
CA LYS A 362 38.56 19.43 -20.04
C LYS A 362 39.10 18.51 -18.95
N VAL A 363 38.61 18.68 -17.73
CA VAL A 363 38.96 17.82 -16.59
C VAL A 363 38.40 16.42 -16.75
N GLY A 364 37.13 16.26 -17.15
CA GLY A 364 36.51 14.96 -17.39
C GLY A 364 37.24 14.16 -18.51
N LEU A 365 37.68 14.82 -19.56
CA LEU A 365 38.50 14.19 -20.60
C LEU A 365 39.87 13.72 -20.07
N LYS A 366 40.50 14.46 -19.13
CA LYS A 366 41.71 14.00 -18.42
C LYS A 366 41.43 12.78 -17.52
N VAL A 367 40.27 12.71 -16.87
CA VAL A 367 39.84 11.54 -16.07
C VAL A 367 39.72 10.32 -16.97
N GLY A 368 39.11 10.45 -18.11
CA GLY A 368 38.88 9.37 -19.08
C GLY A 368 37.61 8.54 -18.78
N PRO A 369 37.17 7.76 -19.79
CA PRO A 369 35.86 7.05 -19.72
C PRO A 369 35.80 5.95 -18.66
N GLU A 370 36.89 5.17 -18.49
CA GLU A 370 36.92 4.05 -17.53
C GLU A 370 36.80 4.54 -16.08
N ARG A 371 37.61 5.55 -15.73
CA ARG A 371 37.61 6.14 -14.38
C ARG A 371 36.29 6.87 -14.14
N MET A 372 35.82 7.66 -15.09
CA MET A 372 34.50 8.31 -14.96
C MET A 372 33.41 7.29 -14.72
N GLY A 373 33.33 6.21 -15.49
CA GLY A 373 32.38 5.13 -15.29
C GLY A 373 32.54 4.42 -13.94
N LEU A 374 33.76 4.30 -13.40
CA LEU A 374 34.02 3.77 -12.07
C LEU A 374 33.43 4.68 -10.98
N TYR A 375 33.70 6.00 -11.05
CA TYR A 375 33.22 6.96 -10.05
C TYR A 375 31.70 7.12 -10.08
N ILE A 376 31.05 7.12 -11.25
CA ILE A 376 29.60 7.08 -11.37
C ILE A 376 29.03 5.93 -10.54
N ARG A 377 29.56 4.73 -10.66
CA ARG A 377 29.12 3.57 -9.86
C ARG A 377 29.52 3.68 -8.39
N ARG A 378 30.68 4.28 -8.07
CA ARG A 378 31.11 4.51 -6.67
C ARG A 378 30.16 5.42 -5.92
N PHE A 379 29.62 6.44 -6.58
CA PHE A 379 28.60 7.34 -6.03
C PHE A 379 27.18 6.75 -5.98
N GLY A 380 27.00 5.49 -6.41
CA GLY A 380 25.75 4.76 -6.29
C GLY A 380 24.81 4.85 -7.48
N PHE A 381 25.17 5.57 -8.55
CA PHE A 381 24.34 5.68 -9.75
C PHE A 381 24.26 4.37 -10.55
N GLY A 382 23.13 4.17 -11.28
CA GLY A 382 22.90 3.01 -12.12
C GLY A 382 22.28 1.81 -11.40
N ARG A 383 21.83 1.98 -10.16
CA ARG A 383 21.12 0.96 -9.37
C ARG A 383 20.18 1.63 -8.37
N PRO A 384 19.11 0.96 -7.93
CA PRO A 384 18.30 1.44 -6.81
C PRO A 384 19.18 1.67 -5.58
N SER A 385 18.91 2.76 -4.85
CA SER A 385 19.73 3.20 -3.72
C SER A 385 19.17 2.76 -2.35
N SER A 386 17.86 2.51 -2.26
CA SER A 386 17.17 2.25 -1.00
C SER A 386 16.35 0.95 -1.04
N PRO A 387 16.39 0.12 0.03
CA PRO A 387 15.53 -1.06 0.16
C PRO A 387 14.06 -0.70 0.43
N ASP A 388 13.79 0.52 0.90
CA ASP A 388 12.45 0.97 1.29
C ASP A 388 11.57 1.33 0.08
N PHE A 389 12.19 1.49 -1.09
CA PHE A 389 11.52 1.89 -2.33
C PHE A 389 11.72 0.87 -3.45
N PRO A 390 11.00 -0.27 -3.44
CA PRO A 390 11.16 -1.31 -4.47
C PRO A 390 10.83 -0.83 -5.89
N SER A 391 10.10 0.28 -6.03
CA SER A 391 9.78 0.94 -7.31
C SER A 391 10.76 2.03 -7.70
N GLU A 392 11.89 2.17 -6.99
CA GLU A 392 12.93 3.14 -7.33
C GLU A 392 13.54 2.85 -8.69
N SER A 393 13.66 3.89 -9.53
CA SER A 393 14.35 3.79 -10.81
C SER A 393 15.86 3.62 -10.60
N PRO A 394 16.51 2.68 -11.30
CA PRO A 394 17.96 2.54 -11.23
C PRO A 394 18.73 3.71 -11.87
N GLY A 395 18.05 4.59 -12.61
CA GLY A 395 18.70 5.61 -13.41
C GLY A 395 19.15 5.09 -14.79
N ILE A 396 19.71 5.98 -15.58
CA ILE A 396 20.29 5.68 -16.91
C ILE A 396 21.77 6.01 -16.87
N VAL A 397 22.61 4.99 -16.85
CA VAL A 397 24.07 5.10 -16.82
C VAL A 397 24.66 4.30 -17.97
N TRP A 398 25.49 4.95 -18.78
CA TRP A 398 26.16 4.31 -19.90
C TRP A 398 27.38 3.52 -19.44
N SER A 399 27.68 2.42 -20.13
CA SER A 399 28.96 1.71 -19.91
C SER A 399 30.14 2.58 -20.37
N ALA A 400 31.30 2.40 -19.76
CA ALA A 400 32.52 3.14 -20.12
C ALA A 400 32.85 3.00 -21.62
N SER A 401 32.58 1.84 -22.22
CA SER A 401 32.81 1.59 -23.65
C SER A 401 31.95 2.45 -24.59
N LYS A 402 30.83 3.02 -24.09
CA LYS A 402 29.95 3.94 -24.84
C LYS A 402 30.30 5.42 -24.62
N LEU A 403 31.18 5.72 -23.66
CA LEU A 403 31.64 7.08 -23.36
C LEU A 403 32.75 7.52 -24.29
N ASN A 404 32.44 7.78 -25.58
CA ASN A 404 33.34 8.50 -26.46
C ASN A 404 33.52 9.95 -25.97
N ASP A 405 34.48 10.71 -26.56
CA ASP A 405 34.80 12.06 -26.09
C ASP A 405 33.58 12.98 -25.99
N SER A 406 32.64 12.92 -26.93
CA SER A 406 31.43 13.74 -26.92
C SER A 406 30.48 13.33 -25.82
N ALA A 407 30.31 12.03 -25.56
CA ALA A 407 29.48 11.50 -24.49
C ALA A 407 30.13 11.77 -23.12
N LEU A 408 31.45 11.56 -23.01
CA LEU A 408 32.22 11.87 -21.81
C LEU A 408 32.14 13.35 -21.45
N ALA A 409 32.26 14.24 -22.45
CA ALA A 409 32.03 15.65 -22.24
C ALA A 409 30.65 15.99 -21.68
N SER A 410 29.62 15.34 -22.20
CA SER A 410 28.25 15.51 -21.69
C SER A 410 28.11 15.05 -20.24
N VAL A 411 28.58 13.83 -19.97
CA VAL A 411 28.49 13.23 -18.62
C VAL A 411 29.29 14.06 -17.60
N SER A 412 30.45 14.60 -17.99
CA SER A 412 31.26 15.46 -17.12
C SER A 412 30.52 16.72 -16.62
N MET A 413 29.47 17.13 -17.33
CA MET A 413 28.61 18.26 -16.97
C MET A 413 27.24 17.80 -16.41
N GLY A 414 26.99 16.48 -16.31
CA GLY A 414 25.76 15.92 -15.85
C GLY A 414 24.65 15.82 -16.89
N TYR A 415 25.00 15.70 -18.19
CA TYR A 415 24.06 15.39 -19.27
C TYR A 415 24.31 13.98 -19.81
N GLN A 416 23.33 13.41 -20.52
CA GLN A 416 23.38 12.01 -20.99
C GLN A 416 23.53 10.98 -19.86
N ILE A 417 23.11 11.35 -18.66
CA ILE A 417 22.96 10.50 -17.49
C ILE A 417 21.61 10.82 -16.85
N GLY A 418 20.80 9.80 -16.59
CA GLY A 418 19.52 9.96 -15.90
C GLY A 418 19.65 9.49 -14.46
N VAL A 419 19.28 10.34 -13.50
CA VAL A 419 19.39 10.06 -12.07
C VAL A 419 18.08 10.37 -11.36
N THR A 420 17.83 9.73 -10.20
CA THR A 420 16.74 10.13 -9.32
C THR A 420 17.18 11.25 -8.37
N PRO A 421 16.26 12.07 -7.85
CA PRO A 421 16.56 13.03 -6.78
C PRO A 421 17.21 12.38 -5.56
N LEU A 422 16.76 11.18 -5.16
CA LEU A 422 17.36 10.44 -4.05
C LEU A 422 18.81 10.04 -4.32
N GLN A 423 19.13 9.57 -5.53
CA GLN A 423 20.50 9.25 -5.93
C GLN A 423 21.42 10.49 -5.85
N MET A 424 20.93 11.65 -6.28
CA MET A 424 21.73 12.90 -6.17
C MET A 424 21.93 13.34 -4.73
N ALA A 425 20.90 13.22 -3.87
CA ALA A 425 21.03 13.52 -2.44
C ALA A 425 22.06 12.58 -1.77
N ALA A 426 22.00 11.27 -2.08
CA ALA A 426 22.97 10.30 -1.60
C ALA A 426 24.39 10.60 -2.08
N ALA A 427 24.56 10.97 -3.35
CA ALA A 427 25.86 11.35 -3.91
C ALA A 427 26.44 12.62 -3.24
N ALA A 428 25.62 13.63 -3.01
CA ALA A 428 26.03 14.83 -2.27
C ALA A 428 26.43 14.50 -0.82
N SER A 429 25.71 13.56 -0.18
CA SER A 429 26.01 13.10 1.18
C SER A 429 27.37 12.43 1.30
N VAL A 430 27.86 11.76 0.24
CA VAL A 430 29.23 11.18 0.21
C VAL A 430 30.29 12.28 0.39
N ILE A 431 30.11 13.43 -0.25
CA ILE A 431 31.03 14.55 -0.10
C ILE A 431 30.93 15.14 1.32
N ALA A 432 29.70 15.35 1.80
CA ALA A 432 29.44 15.98 3.10
C ALA A 432 29.98 15.17 4.29
N ASN A 433 30.09 13.84 4.18
CA ASN A 433 30.54 12.96 5.25
C ASN A 433 31.99 12.47 5.12
N GLY A 434 32.76 13.01 4.18
CA GLY A 434 34.17 12.65 3.98
C GLY A 434 34.40 11.35 3.21
N GLY A 435 33.43 10.90 2.38
CA GLY A 435 33.65 9.86 1.38
C GLY A 435 32.89 8.53 1.60
N THR A 436 31.98 8.44 2.55
CA THR A 436 31.21 7.22 2.79
C THR A 436 29.83 7.27 2.13
N LEU A 437 29.52 6.30 1.26
CA LEU A 437 28.18 6.11 0.72
C LEU A 437 27.37 5.27 1.70
N TYR A 438 26.37 5.88 2.34
CA TYR A 438 25.36 5.17 3.13
C TYR A 438 24.16 4.76 2.26
N GLU A 439 23.53 3.64 2.61
CA GLU A 439 22.26 3.22 2.02
C GLU A 439 21.12 4.12 2.55
N PRO A 440 20.48 4.91 1.66
CA PRO A 440 19.35 5.73 2.09
C PRO A 440 18.21 4.85 2.63
N HIS A 441 17.65 5.23 3.77
CA HIS A 441 16.54 4.50 4.38
C HIS A 441 15.57 5.44 5.09
N VAL A 442 14.33 4.99 5.20
CA VAL A 442 13.25 5.74 5.85
C VAL A 442 12.67 4.99 7.05
N VAL A 443 12.92 3.69 7.17
CA VAL A 443 12.54 2.92 8.35
C VAL A 443 13.68 2.88 9.34
N ARG A 444 13.45 3.42 10.54
CA ARG A 444 14.41 3.49 11.66
C ARG A 444 14.33 2.26 12.55
N ALA A 445 13.11 1.75 12.78
CA ALA A 445 12.88 0.53 13.53
C ALA A 445 11.53 -0.09 13.19
N THR A 446 11.40 -1.39 13.45
CA THR A 446 10.13 -2.10 13.50
C THR A 446 9.81 -2.49 14.93
N VAL A 447 8.51 -2.39 15.33
CA VAL A 447 8.05 -2.78 16.65
C VAL A 447 6.98 -3.85 16.51
N LYS A 448 7.23 -5.03 17.07
CA LYS A 448 6.28 -6.16 17.01
C LYS A 448 6.18 -6.87 18.36
N GLY A 449 4.94 -6.99 18.87
CA GLY A 449 4.72 -7.63 20.16
C GLY A 449 5.47 -6.94 21.32
N GLY A 450 5.66 -5.62 21.24
CA GLY A 450 6.41 -4.84 22.23
C GLY A 450 7.94 -4.88 22.04
N VAL A 451 8.46 -5.68 21.12
CA VAL A 451 9.91 -5.75 20.84
C VAL A 451 10.25 -4.78 19.72
N ARG A 452 11.15 -3.85 20.01
CA ARG A 452 11.71 -2.88 19.06
C ARG A 452 12.97 -3.45 18.41
N THR A 453 12.97 -3.55 17.08
CA THR A 453 14.11 -3.99 16.27
C THR A 453 14.61 -2.80 15.45
N PRO A 454 15.77 -2.20 15.80
CA PRO A 454 16.30 -1.06 15.06
C PRO A 454 16.87 -1.48 13.70
N VAL A 455 16.84 -0.57 12.74
CA VAL A 455 17.54 -0.66 11.46
C VAL A 455 18.79 0.21 11.56
N PRO A 456 19.97 -0.35 11.68
CA PRO A 456 21.18 0.44 11.81
C PRO A 456 21.57 1.07 10.47
N PRO A 457 22.24 2.26 10.48
CA PRO A 457 22.86 2.83 9.28
C PRO A 457 23.79 1.81 8.61
N LYS A 458 23.70 1.72 7.28
CA LYS A 458 24.49 0.78 6.50
C LYS A 458 25.41 1.50 5.54
N ALA A 459 26.71 1.47 5.83
CA ALA A 459 27.71 1.93 4.88
C ALA A 459 27.81 0.93 3.73
N VAL A 460 27.57 1.41 2.50
CA VAL A 460 27.67 0.61 1.28
C VAL A 460 29.11 0.58 0.79
N ARG A 461 29.80 1.71 0.93
CA ARG A 461 31.16 1.90 0.46
C ARG A 461 31.80 3.09 1.19
N ARG A 462 33.10 3.04 1.31
CA ARG A 462 33.98 4.12 1.72
C ARG A 462 34.96 4.45 0.59
#